data_8374899c8982b676f4b4afffe8b2983c
#
_entry.id   8374899c8982b676f4b4afffe8b2983c
#
_cell.length_a   1.000
_cell.length_b   1.000
_cell.length_c   1.000
_cell.angle_alpha   90.00
_cell.angle_beta   90.00
_cell.angle_gamma   90.00
#
_symmetry.space_group_name_H-M   'P 1'
#
loop_
_entity.id
_entity.type
_entity.pdbx_description
1 polymer ?
#
loop_
_entity_poly.entity_id
_entity_poly.type
_entity_poly.pdbx_seq_one_letter_code
_entity_poly.pdbx_strand_id
1 'polypeptide(L)'
;MAVKRATPLRSLNPQRFARIVGRRLYSSRGPTVAVLFQDIDPPIINGVRKPRKPGGYQDSGADIAYTLRSKGINITTPDVSPQVFKHEGWCFSDTEEGIVSAVNNGATHLWANTILFDSHPLQRSEKLTSYASDLYFVGGYTLPHSWLVTDSDNLDEFVGSIKGFPVVGKPVRGRGSHGVKLCHTPVQLKQHIEVLLGESPLIMVEEYLAGEEATITVMPPSPERPEHWSMLPVTRFNHADGIAPYNGSVAVTANSRVVTNEEMKDPAYGKVMEECQSVAKLIGATAPIRIDVRRFRAGSEFALFDINMKPNMTGPGRPGREDQASLTAMAAAAIGWDYGTLLQKILASAQRLSAFRDYRSPF
;
A
#
# COMPACT_ATOMS: atom_id res chain seq x y z
N MET A 1 16.16 0.87 -36.87
CA MET A 1 15.83 -0.53 -36.57
C MET A 1 16.87 -1.10 -35.63
N ALA A 2 16.65 -1.11 -34.36
CA ALA A 2 17.45 -1.88 -33.42
C ALA A 2 16.58 -2.15 -32.21
N VAL A 3 16.06 -3.37 -32.14
CA VAL A 3 15.43 -3.92 -30.96
C VAL A 3 16.50 -4.02 -29.87
N LYS A 4 16.46 -3.15 -28.88
CA LYS A 4 17.32 -3.28 -27.71
C LYS A 4 16.86 -4.50 -26.89
N ARG A 5 17.68 -5.56 -26.95
CA ARG A 5 17.55 -6.74 -26.08
C ARG A 5 17.72 -6.32 -24.63
N ALA A 6 16.80 -6.77 -23.80
CA ALA A 6 16.89 -6.62 -22.36
C ALA A 6 18.18 -7.27 -21.85
N THR A 7 18.95 -6.53 -21.09
CA THR A 7 20.16 -7.02 -20.40
C THR A 7 19.72 -7.85 -19.19
N PRO A 8 20.26 -9.06 -18.97
CA PRO A 8 19.87 -9.86 -17.81
C PRO A 8 20.35 -9.18 -16.52
N LEU A 9 19.48 -9.15 -15.53
CA LEU A 9 19.75 -8.69 -14.17
C LEU A 9 20.95 -9.45 -13.58
N ARG A 10 22.02 -8.71 -13.25
CA ARG A 10 23.12 -9.26 -12.44
C ARG A 10 22.57 -9.64 -11.06
N SER A 11 22.82 -10.89 -10.67
CA SER A 11 22.50 -11.42 -9.35
C SER A 11 23.08 -10.52 -8.26
N LEU A 12 22.23 -9.87 -7.48
CA LEU A 12 22.63 -9.16 -6.29
C LEU A 12 22.99 -10.19 -5.22
N ASN A 13 24.22 -10.10 -4.72
CA ASN A 13 24.80 -11.03 -3.75
C ASN A 13 24.02 -10.95 -2.41
N PRO A 14 23.35 -12.05 -1.98
CA PRO A 14 22.55 -12.08 -0.77
C PRO A 14 23.35 -11.84 0.53
N GLN A 15 24.67 -11.95 0.49
CA GLN A 15 25.51 -11.83 1.69
C GLN A 15 25.73 -10.40 2.20
N ARG A 16 25.35 -9.37 1.43
CA ARG A 16 25.44 -7.97 1.91
C ARG A 16 24.28 -7.57 2.82
N PHE A 17 23.14 -8.27 2.79
CA PHE A 17 21.99 -7.97 3.64
C PHE A 17 22.05 -8.59 5.04
N ALA A 18 22.86 -9.62 5.26
CA ALA A 18 22.94 -10.32 6.54
C ALA A 18 23.70 -9.55 7.65
N ARG A 19 24.30 -8.38 7.37
CA ARG A 19 25.08 -7.61 8.35
C ARG A 19 24.36 -6.43 9.00
N ILE A 20 23.09 -6.16 8.67
CA ILE A 20 22.31 -5.06 9.26
C ILE A 20 21.32 -5.56 10.33
N VAL A 21 21.39 -6.81 10.75
CA VAL A 21 20.73 -7.25 11.99
C VAL A 21 21.61 -6.83 13.18
N GLY A 22 21.87 -5.53 13.28
CA GLY A 22 22.47 -4.91 14.46
C GLY A 22 21.47 -4.96 15.62
N ARG A 23 21.96 -5.44 16.77
CA ARG A 23 21.26 -5.51 18.05
C ARG A 23 20.29 -4.34 18.23
N ARG A 24 18.99 -4.64 18.36
CA ARG A 24 18.00 -3.71 18.87
C ARG A 24 18.40 -3.29 20.28
N LEU A 25 19.07 -2.15 20.40
CA LEU A 25 19.11 -1.41 21.64
C LEU A 25 17.78 -0.65 21.71
N TYR A 26 16.73 -1.31 22.21
CA TYR A 26 15.58 -0.56 22.71
C TYR A 26 16.09 0.40 23.76
N SER A 27 15.83 1.70 23.60
CA SER A 27 15.92 2.64 24.71
C SER A 27 15.08 2.06 25.85
N SER A 28 15.46 2.27 27.09
CA SER A 28 14.74 1.81 28.28
C SER A 28 13.31 2.37 28.38
N ARG A 29 12.94 3.30 27.50
CA ARG A 29 11.57 3.79 27.26
C ARG A 29 11.08 3.21 25.95
N GLY A 30 9.90 2.58 25.97
CA GLY A 30 9.23 2.03 24.78
C GLY A 30 9.04 3.08 23.67
N PRO A 31 8.55 2.67 22.46
CA PRO A 31 8.34 3.58 21.35
C PRO A 31 7.39 4.72 21.72
N THR A 32 7.69 5.94 21.27
CA THR A 32 6.74 7.07 21.24
C THR A 32 6.39 7.33 19.79
N VAL A 33 5.13 7.09 19.44
CA VAL A 33 4.66 7.10 18.05
C VAL A 33 3.93 8.40 17.73
N ALA A 34 4.25 9.02 16.60
CA ALA A 34 3.46 10.04 15.95
C ALA A 34 2.87 9.48 14.66
N VAL A 35 1.57 9.69 14.43
CA VAL A 35 0.91 9.32 13.19
C VAL A 35 0.85 10.54 12.30
N LEU A 36 1.26 10.39 11.04
CA LEU A 36 1.21 11.44 10.02
C LEU A 36 -0.02 11.25 9.14
N PHE A 37 -0.69 12.34 8.76
CA PHE A 37 -1.76 12.33 7.76
C PHE A 37 -1.34 13.10 6.52
N GLN A 38 -1.97 12.82 5.38
CA GLN A 38 -1.67 13.47 4.11
C GLN A 38 -2.20 14.91 4.10
N ASP A 39 -1.31 15.88 4.18
CA ASP A 39 -1.58 17.30 4.01
C ASP A 39 -0.88 17.87 2.77
N ILE A 40 0.20 17.24 2.34
CA ILE A 40 0.90 17.61 1.10
C ILE A 40 0.08 17.13 -0.10
N ASP A 41 -0.07 18.05 -1.05
CA ASP A 41 -0.66 17.71 -2.35
C ASP A 41 0.25 16.73 -3.11
N PRO A 42 -0.33 15.76 -3.83
CA PRO A 42 0.45 14.93 -4.74
C PRO A 42 1.18 15.77 -5.78
N PRO A 43 2.33 15.29 -6.29
CA PRO A 43 3.07 16.00 -7.33
C PRO A 43 2.23 16.19 -8.58
N ILE A 44 2.52 17.27 -9.32
CA ILE A 44 1.96 17.48 -10.66
C ILE A 44 2.70 16.54 -11.62
N ILE A 45 1.94 15.75 -12.38
CA ILE A 45 2.47 14.87 -13.43
C ILE A 45 1.78 15.26 -14.74
N ASN A 46 2.54 15.60 -15.75
CA ASN A 46 2.04 16.07 -17.07
C ASN A 46 1.03 17.22 -16.95
N GLY A 47 1.27 18.16 -16.02
CA GLY A 47 0.38 19.29 -15.79
C GLY A 47 -0.86 18.99 -14.95
N VAL A 48 -1.12 17.75 -14.59
CA VAL A 48 -2.28 17.33 -13.81
C VAL A 48 -1.88 16.98 -12.38
N ARG A 49 -2.63 17.50 -11.41
CA ARG A 49 -2.51 17.13 -10.00
C ARG A 49 -3.69 16.24 -9.59
N LYS A 50 -3.41 15.04 -9.11
CA LYS A 50 -4.45 14.16 -8.54
C LYS A 50 -5.00 14.75 -7.24
N PRO A 51 -6.33 14.76 -7.02
CA PRO A 51 -6.91 15.26 -5.79
C PRO A 51 -6.48 14.42 -4.58
N ARG A 52 -6.28 15.07 -3.45
CA ARG A 52 -6.11 14.36 -2.16
C ARG A 52 -7.40 13.63 -1.79
N LYS A 53 -7.27 12.57 -1.01
CA LYS A 53 -8.43 12.00 -0.30
C LYS A 53 -9.00 13.09 0.64
N PRO A 54 -10.31 13.34 0.67
CA PRO A 54 -10.91 14.22 1.68
C PRO A 54 -10.45 13.84 3.09
N GLY A 55 -10.02 14.84 3.88
CA GLY A 55 -9.47 14.62 5.22
C GLY A 55 -8.09 13.95 5.28
N GLY A 56 -7.41 13.68 4.15
CA GLY A 56 -6.01 13.22 4.13
C GLY A 56 -5.71 11.96 4.94
N TYR A 57 -6.69 11.07 5.14
CA TYR A 57 -6.60 9.89 6.02
C TYR A 57 -6.55 10.21 7.53
N GLN A 58 -6.97 11.40 7.97
CA GLN A 58 -7.03 11.73 9.41
C GLN A 58 -7.93 10.78 10.20
N ASP A 59 -9.01 10.31 9.59
CA ASP A 59 -9.96 9.36 10.16
C ASP A 59 -9.26 8.08 10.62
N SER A 60 -8.57 7.39 9.71
CA SER A 60 -7.83 6.16 10.01
C SER A 60 -6.57 6.44 10.84
N GLY A 61 -5.94 7.59 10.67
CA GLY A 61 -4.81 8.01 11.50
C GLY A 61 -5.20 8.20 12.97
N ALA A 62 -6.35 8.81 13.23
CA ALA A 62 -6.88 8.94 14.60
C ALA A 62 -7.24 7.58 15.20
N ASP A 63 -7.79 6.65 14.41
CA ASP A 63 -8.07 5.27 14.87
C ASP A 63 -6.77 4.54 15.26
N ILE A 64 -5.71 4.69 14.46
CA ILE A 64 -4.38 4.14 14.76
C ILE A 64 -3.83 4.73 16.06
N ALA A 65 -3.77 6.06 16.17
CA ALA A 65 -3.21 6.74 17.33
C ALA A 65 -3.97 6.41 18.61
N TYR A 66 -5.31 6.46 18.58
CA TYR A 66 -6.15 6.09 19.71
C TYR A 66 -5.94 4.64 20.14
N THR A 67 -5.95 3.71 19.19
CA THR A 67 -5.83 2.28 19.49
C THR A 67 -4.46 1.94 20.08
N LEU A 68 -3.38 2.47 19.52
CA LEU A 68 -2.04 2.27 20.07
C LEU A 68 -1.94 2.83 21.51
N ARG A 69 -2.51 4.02 21.76
CA ARG A 69 -2.59 4.61 23.10
C ARG A 69 -3.35 3.71 24.08
N SER A 70 -4.48 3.16 23.65
CA SER A 70 -5.28 2.25 24.50
C SER A 70 -4.59 0.93 24.81
N LYS A 71 -3.63 0.52 23.98
CA LYS A 71 -2.75 -0.65 24.19
C LYS A 71 -1.48 -0.31 24.99
N GLY A 72 -1.38 0.90 25.57
CA GLY A 72 -0.25 1.31 26.39
C GLY A 72 1.00 1.75 25.63
N ILE A 73 0.90 1.95 24.31
CA ILE A 73 1.97 2.55 23.51
C ILE A 73 1.94 4.07 23.69
N ASN A 74 3.09 4.68 23.93
CA ASN A 74 3.18 6.13 24.02
C ASN A 74 2.88 6.76 22.65
N ILE A 75 1.91 7.67 22.63
CA ILE A 75 1.54 8.43 21.43
C ILE A 75 1.78 9.90 21.70
N THR A 76 2.49 10.57 20.81
CA THR A 76 2.51 12.03 20.74
C THR A 76 1.53 12.53 19.69
N THR A 77 0.81 13.61 20.02
CA THR A 77 -0.25 14.18 19.18
C THR A 77 -0.10 15.69 19.12
N PRO A 78 -0.56 16.38 18.05
CA PRO A 78 -0.57 17.84 17.98
C PRO A 78 -1.34 18.46 19.15
N ASP A 79 -2.52 17.94 19.44
CA ASP A 79 -3.31 18.35 20.60
C ASP A 79 -2.91 17.52 21.82
N VAL A 80 -2.79 18.15 22.99
CA VAL A 80 -2.45 17.46 24.23
C VAL A 80 -3.53 16.43 24.62
N SER A 81 -4.79 16.76 24.34
CA SER A 81 -5.95 15.91 24.64
C SER A 81 -6.94 15.90 23.47
N PRO A 82 -6.61 15.20 22.38
CA PRO A 82 -7.47 15.15 21.21
C PRO A 82 -8.81 14.48 21.56
N GLN A 83 -9.88 15.03 20.98
CA GLN A 83 -11.24 14.55 21.25
C GLN A 83 -11.50 13.20 20.55
N VAL A 84 -12.03 12.23 21.29
CA VAL A 84 -12.19 10.84 20.80
C VAL A 84 -13.12 10.75 19.58
N PHE A 85 -14.12 11.61 19.49
CA PHE A 85 -15.11 11.60 18.39
C PHE A 85 -14.74 12.49 17.21
N LYS A 86 -13.60 13.19 17.27
CA LYS A 86 -13.07 14.00 16.15
C LYS A 86 -11.88 13.32 15.49
N HIS A 87 -11.64 13.65 14.24
CA HIS A 87 -10.49 13.15 13.48
C HIS A 87 -9.26 14.03 13.67
N GLU A 88 -9.49 15.32 13.92
CA GLU A 88 -8.46 16.34 14.08
C GLU A 88 -7.76 16.20 15.44
N GLY A 89 -6.53 16.73 15.51
CA GLY A 89 -5.74 16.78 16.73
C GLY A 89 -4.99 15.49 17.07
N TRP A 90 -5.25 14.36 16.37
CA TRP A 90 -4.60 13.08 16.60
C TRP A 90 -3.32 12.88 15.80
N CYS A 91 -3.25 13.47 14.59
CA CYS A 91 -2.19 13.24 13.62
C CYS A 91 -1.47 14.54 13.27
N PHE A 92 -0.16 14.47 13.09
CA PHE A 92 0.62 15.56 12.54
C PHE A 92 0.47 15.58 11.01
N SER A 93 0.57 16.77 10.40
CA SER A 93 0.64 16.86 8.94
C SER A 93 1.94 16.22 8.43
N ASP A 94 1.94 15.71 7.21
CA ASP A 94 3.13 15.15 6.56
C ASP A 94 4.02 16.23 5.91
N THR A 95 3.73 17.51 6.16
CA THR A 95 4.61 18.63 5.81
C THR A 95 5.92 18.57 6.61
N GLU A 96 6.96 19.26 6.13
CA GLU A 96 8.24 19.31 6.86
C GLU A 96 8.05 19.84 8.29
N GLU A 97 7.25 20.88 8.43
CA GLU A 97 6.94 21.51 9.72
C GLU A 97 6.20 20.55 10.66
N GLY A 98 5.20 19.84 10.13
CA GLY A 98 4.43 18.87 10.91
C GLY A 98 5.28 17.70 11.37
N ILE A 99 6.17 17.17 10.52
CA ILE A 99 7.08 16.08 10.86
C ILE A 99 8.11 16.55 11.91
N VAL A 100 8.71 17.73 11.72
CA VAL A 100 9.66 18.29 12.70
C VAL A 100 8.97 18.56 14.04
N SER A 101 7.71 19.04 14.02
CA SER A 101 6.91 19.21 15.23
C SER A 101 6.68 17.87 15.94
N ALA A 102 6.38 16.80 15.22
CA ALA A 102 6.24 15.47 15.82
C ALA A 102 7.52 15.01 16.52
N VAL A 103 8.69 15.21 15.88
CA VAL A 103 10.01 14.87 16.46
C VAL A 103 10.29 15.71 17.69
N ASN A 104 10.06 17.01 17.64
CA ASN A 104 10.26 17.93 18.78
C ASN A 104 9.32 17.60 19.96
N ASN A 105 8.14 17.04 19.68
CA ASN A 105 7.22 16.52 20.69
C ASN A 105 7.60 15.11 21.20
N GLY A 106 8.81 14.63 20.89
CA GLY A 106 9.37 13.41 21.41
C GLY A 106 9.04 12.14 20.64
N ALA A 107 8.54 12.23 19.42
CA ALA A 107 8.35 11.04 18.58
C ALA A 107 9.67 10.34 18.31
N THR A 108 9.71 9.04 18.56
CA THR A 108 10.80 8.13 18.17
C THR A 108 10.40 7.26 16.99
N HIS A 109 9.11 7.19 16.70
CA HIS A 109 8.53 6.42 15.61
C HIS A 109 7.52 7.28 14.84
N LEU A 110 7.68 7.33 13.53
CA LEU A 110 6.73 7.99 12.62
C LEU A 110 5.92 6.92 11.88
N TRP A 111 4.62 6.95 12.07
CA TRP A 111 3.69 6.13 11.28
C TRP A 111 3.16 6.96 10.11
N ALA A 112 3.69 6.71 8.92
CA ALA A 112 3.28 7.45 7.72
C ALA A 112 1.93 6.94 7.19
N ASN A 113 0.83 7.51 7.69
CA ASN A 113 -0.50 7.27 7.14
C ASN A 113 -0.81 8.25 5.98
N THR A 114 0.15 8.39 5.07
CA THR A 114 0.17 9.31 3.94
C THR A 114 0.66 8.65 2.67
N ILE A 115 0.60 9.34 1.54
CA ILE A 115 1.17 8.90 0.26
C ILE A 115 2.59 9.45 0.14
N LEU A 116 3.55 8.56 -0.02
CA LEU A 116 4.96 8.91 -0.18
C LEU A 116 5.32 9.07 -1.66
N PHE A 117 6.16 10.03 -1.97
CA PHE A 117 6.71 10.31 -3.29
C PHE A 117 8.14 10.82 -3.16
N ASP A 118 8.93 10.82 -4.22
CA ASP A 118 10.38 11.09 -4.17
C ASP A 118 10.75 12.41 -3.47
N SER A 119 10.00 13.49 -3.74
CA SER A 119 10.23 14.79 -3.10
C SER A 119 9.54 14.96 -1.74
N HIS A 120 8.95 13.90 -1.17
CA HIS A 120 8.29 13.97 0.14
C HIS A 120 9.30 14.35 1.25
N PRO A 121 8.93 15.19 2.24
CA PRO A 121 9.84 15.62 3.30
C PRO A 121 10.51 14.47 4.08
N LEU A 122 9.81 13.37 4.34
CA LEU A 122 10.42 12.19 4.96
C LEU A 122 11.63 11.66 4.18
N GLN A 123 11.62 11.82 2.85
CA GLN A 123 12.71 11.38 1.97
C GLN A 123 13.79 12.45 1.82
N ARG A 124 13.43 13.73 1.70
CA ARG A 124 14.34 14.78 1.23
C ARG A 124 14.65 15.88 2.22
N SER A 125 13.89 16.05 3.30
CA SER A 125 14.13 17.16 4.24
C SER A 125 15.53 17.09 4.87
N GLU A 126 16.28 18.16 4.72
CA GLU A 126 17.58 18.34 5.37
C GLU A 126 17.45 18.45 6.89
N LYS A 127 16.36 19.05 7.39
CA LYS A 127 16.07 19.18 8.82
C LYS A 127 15.91 17.83 9.52
N LEU A 128 15.52 16.77 8.77
CA LEU A 128 15.38 15.42 9.31
C LEU A 128 16.70 14.61 9.26
N THR A 129 17.75 15.13 8.64
CA THR A 129 19.01 14.40 8.46
C THR A 129 19.65 14.03 9.79
N SER A 130 19.66 14.95 10.77
CA SER A 130 20.23 14.72 12.10
C SER A 130 19.48 13.68 12.93
N TYR A 131 18.21 13.44 12.63
CA TYR A 131 17.35 12.48 13.34
C TYR A 131 17.26 11.12 12.64
N ALA A 132 17.74 10.99 11.39
CA ALA A 132 17.49 9.82 10.55
C ALA A 132 18.07 8.50 11.13
N SER A 133 19.14 8.56 11.94
CA SER A 133 19.72 7.39 12.60
C SER A 133 18.92 6.90 13.81
N ASP A 134 18.17 7.78 14.47
CA ASP A 134 17.50 7.50 15.74
C ASP A 134 15.98 7.41 15.60
N LEU A 135 15.44 7.92 14.48
CA LEU A 135 14.02 7.90 14.18
C LEU A 135 13.64 6.65 13.40
N TYR A 136 12.58 5.99 13.81
CA TYR A 136 12.00 4.82 13.15
C TYR A 136 10.82 5.22 12.28
N PHE A 137 10.61 4.45 11.23
CA PHE A 137 9.59 4.72 10.23
C PHE A 137 8.77 3.48 9.89
N VAL A 138 7.45 3.63 9.76
CA VAL A 138 6.52 2.62 9.26
C VAL A 138 5.82 3.18 8.03
N GLY A 139 6.03 2.55 6.89
CA GLY A 139 5.46 2.90 5.59
C GLY A 139 6.13 2.10 4.48
N GLY A 140 5.60 2.15 3.26
CA GLY A 140 6.14 1.39 2.13
C GLY A 140 6.10 2.15 0.81
N TYR A 141 6.94 1.74 -0.14
CA TYR A 141 7.03 2.27 -1.50
C TYR A 141 6.27 1.44 -2.51
N THR A 142 5.87 2.08 -3.61
CA THR A 142 5.14 1.47 -4.73
C THR A 142 6.10 1.13 -5.87
N LEU A 143 6.07 -0.10 -6.39
CA LEU A 143 6.67 -0.45 -7.67
C LEU A 143 5.74 -1.39 -8.44
N PRO A 144 5.55 -1.21 -9.74
CA PRO A 144 4.90 -2.18 -10.61
C PRO A 144 5.76 -2.60 -11.79
N HIS A 145 5.64 -3.86 -12.21
CA HIS A 145 6.04 -4.28 -13.56
C HIS A 145 4.85 -4.77 -14.35
N SER A 146 4.65 -4.21 -15.54
CA SER A 146 3.74 -4.71 -16.58
C SER A 146 3.98 -3.94 -17.87
N TRP A 147 3.28 -4.25 -18.95
CA TRP A 147 3.42 -3.54 -20.21
C TRP A 147 3.14 -2.07 -20.02
N LEU A 148 4.15 -1.26 -20.31
CA LEU A 148 4.10 0.17 -20.16
C LEU A 148 3.87 0.79 -21.53
N VAL A 149 2.79 1.54 -21.66
CA VAL A 149 2.60 2.49 -22.74
C VAL A 149 3.10 3.83 -22.26
N THR A 150 4.16 4.33 -22.89
CA THR A 150 4.81 5.59 -22.50
C THR A 150 4.58 6.71 -23.50
N ASP A 151 4.10 6.37 -24.70
CA ASP A 151 4.05 7.28 -25.83
C ASP A 151 2.80 7.02 -26.69
N SER A 152 2.28 8.08 -27.27
CA SER A 152 1.15 8.03 -28.20
C SER A 152 1.56 7.68 -29.64
N ASP A 153 2.85 7.77 -29.98
CA ASP A 153 3.31 7.74 -31.37
C ASP A 153 3.11 6.41 -32.11
N ASN A 154 2.92 5.30 -31.37
CA ASN A 154 2.67 3.98 -31.94
C ASN A 154 1.42 3.29 -31.37
N LEU A 155 0.44 4.03 -30.89
CA LEU A 155 -0.76 3.45 -30.25
C LEU A 155 -1.57 2.55 -31.18
N ASP A 156 -1.68 2.86 -32.46
CA ASP A 156 -2.40 2.03 -33.40
C ASP A 156 -1.75 0.67 -33.62
N GLU A 157 -0.43 0.64 -33.73
CA GLU A 157 0.33 -0.60 -33.84
C GLU A 157 0.25 -1.40 -32.51
N PHE A 158 0.41 -0.72 -31.39
CA PHE A 158 0.30 -1.33 -30.05
C PHE A 158 -1.07 -1.96 -29.85
N VAL A 159 -2.16 -1.19 -30.03
CA VAL A 159 -3.52 -1.65 -29.84
C VAL A 159 -3.88 -2.75 -30.85
N GLY A 160 -3.39 -2.66 -32.09
CA GLY A 160 -3.53 -3.68 -33.13
C GLY A 160 -2.79 -4.99 -32.82
N SER A 161 -1.76 -4.95 -31.97
CA SER A 161 -1.00 -6.13 -31.55
C SER A 161 -1.72 -6.96 -30.48
N ILE A 162 -2.72 -6.39 -29.79
CA ILE A 162 -3.47 -7.05 -28.72
C ILE A 162 -4.46 -8.06 -29.31
N LYS A 163 -4.20 -9.34 -29.05
CA LYS A 163 -4.97 -10.45 -29.67
C LYS A 163 -6.27 -10.82 -28.95
N GLY A 164 -6.53 -10.26 -27.78
CA GLY A 164 -7.70 -10.61 -26.96
C GLY A 164 -8.31 -9.42 -26.25
N PHE A 165 -9.64 -9.33 -26.28
CA PHE A 165 -10.44 -8.37 -25.53
C PHE A 165 -11.48 -9.13 -24.72
N PRO A 166 -11.98 -8.59 -23.58
CA PRO A 166 -11.67 -7.28 -23.03
C PRO A 166 -10.29 -7.21 -22.34
N VAL A 167 -9.75 -5.99 -22.23
CA VAL A 167 -8.53 -5.66 -21.48
C VAL A 167 -8.79 -4.53 -20.50
N VAL A 168 -7.94 -4.38 -19.48
CA VAL A 168 -7.99 -3.27 -18.53
C VAL A 168 -6.90 -2.28 -18.86
N GLY A 169 -7.27 -1.02 -19.10
CA GLY A 169 -6.34 0.10 -19.16
C GLY A 169 -6.34 0.83 -17.82
N LYS A 170 -5.16 1.12 -17.27
CA LYS A 170 -5.02 1.84 -15.98
C LYS A 170 -3.71 2.62 -15.90
N PRO A 171 -3.64 3.72 -15.14
CA PRO A 171 -2.37 4.35 -14.86
C PRO A 171 -1.53 3.43 -13.96
N VAL A 172 -0.22 3.38 -14.20
CA VAL A 172 0.71 2.59 -13.36
C VAL A 172 0.69 3.06 -11.91
N ARG A 173 0.45 4.33 -11.68
CA ARG A 173 0.31 4.93 -10.34
C ARG A 173 -1.06 5.52 -10.19
N GLY A 174 -1.84 4.97 -9.30
CA GLY A 174 -3.20 5.43 -9.03
C GLY A 174 -3.66 5.01 -7.64
N ARG A 175 -4.88 5.41 -7.28
CA ARG A 175 -5.58 4.92 -6.09
C ARG A 175 -7.09 4.99 -6.32
N GLY A 176 -7.84 4.19 -5.58
CA GLY A 176 -9.29 4.23 -5.60
C GLY A 176 -9.87 3.97 -6.99
N SER A 177 -9.22 3.11 -7.77
CA SER A 177 -9.59 2.75 -9.14
C SER A 177 -9.67 3.94 -10.11
N HIS A 178 -9.04 5.08 -9.79
CA HIS A 178 -8.99 6.21 -10.72
C HIS A 178 -8.28 5.81 -12.01
N GLY A 179 -8.93 6.06 -13.15
CA GLY A 179 -8.39 5.74 -14.47
C GLY A 179 -8.37 4.23 -14.81
N VAL A 180 -8.92 3.37 -13.97
CA VAL A 180 -9.08 1.95 -14.29
C VAL A 180 -10.35 1.78 -15.13
N LYS A 181 -10.20 1.20 -16.32
CA LYS A 181 -11.33 1.00 -17.24
C LYS A 181 -11.22 -0.33 -17.96
N LEU A 182 -12.34 -1.03 -18.02
CA LEU A 182 -12.51 -2.20 -18.86
C LEU A 182 -12.77 -1.75 -20.30
N CYS A 183 -11.91 -2.14 -21.23
CA CYS A 183 -12.00 -1.83 -22.65
C CYS A 183 -12.36 -3.10 -23.43
N HIS A 184 -13.50 -3.07 -24.10
CA HIS A 184 -14.00 -4.22 -24.85
C HIS A 184 -13.54 -4.24 -26.31
N THR A 185 -13.02 -3.13 -26.80
CA THR A 185 -12.59 -2.99 -28.20
C THR A 185 -11.27 -2.22 -28.31
N PRO A 186 -10.52 -2.42 -29.40
CA PRO A 186 -9.32 -1.63 -29.71
C PRO A 186 -9.55 -0.13 -29.67
N VAL A 187 -10.68 0.33 -30.20
CA VAL A 187 -11.03 1.75 -30.22
C VAL A 187 -11.23 2.33 -28.82
N GLN A 188 -11.94 1.60 -27.96
CA GLN A 188 -12.12 2.01 -26.56
C GLN A 188 -10.79 2.07 -25.81
N LEU A 189 -9.90 1.11 -26.03
CA LEU A 189 -8.60 1.07 -25.40
C LEU A 189 -7.75 2.26 -25.86
N LYS A 190 -7.66 2.53 -27.17
CA LYS A 190 -6.92 3.66 -27.72
C LYS A 190 -7.37 4.98 -27.09
N GLN A 191 -8.67 5.27 -27.17
CA GLN A 191 -9.25 6.50 -26.58
C GLN A 191 -8.95 6.62 -25.09
N HIS A 192 -8.99 5.49 -24.36
CA HIS A 192 -8.71 5.51 -22.93
C HIS A 192 -7.24 5.79 -22.64
N ILE A 193 -6.31 5.18 -23.39
CA ILE A 193 -4.87 5.44 -23.24
C ILE A 193 -4.55 6.90 -23.56
N GLU A 194 -5.11 7.46 -24.63
CA GLU A 194 -4.90 8.87 -25.00
C GLU A 194 -5.29 9.82 -23.86
N VAL A 195 -6.44 9.57 -23.22
CA VAL A 195 -6.88 10.35 -22.03
C VAL A 195 -5.89 10.16 -20.88
N LEU A 196 -5.51 8.93 -20.58
CA LEU A 196 -4.64 8.62 -19.45
C LEU A 196 -3.22 9.16 -19.62
N LEU A 197 -2.67 9.21 -20.84
CA LEU A 197 -1.36 9.80 -21.11
C LEU A 197 -1.31 11.29 -20.78
N GLY A 198 -2.45 11.99 -20.83
CA GLY A 198 -2.57 13.37 -20.34
C GLY A 198 -2.43 13.48 -18.82
N GLU A 199 -2.68 12.41 -18.06
CA GLU A 199 -2.66 12.41 -16.59
C GLU A 199 -1.49 11.63 -15.99
N SER A 200 -0.93 10.68 -16.73
CA SER A 200 0.10 9.76 -16.24
C SER A 200 1.09 9.46 -17.37
N PRO A 201 2.41 9.54 -17.12
CA PRO A 201 3.41 9.23 -18.14
C PRO A 201 3.51 7.74 -18.46
N LEU A 202 2.88 6.89 -17.63
CA LEU A 202 2.97 5.44 -17.72
C LEU A 202 1.57 4.83 -17.58
N ILE A 203 1.14 4.13 -18.63
CA ILE A 203 -0.13 3.41 -18.66
C ILE A 203 0.15 1.92 -18.69
N MET A 204 -0.58 1.18 -17.89
CA MET A 204 -0.60 -0.27 -17.89
C MET A 204 -1.81 -0.77 -18.66
N VAL A 205 -1.57 -1.72 -19.56
CA VAL A 205 -2.64 -2.50 -20.18
C VAL A 205 -2.44 -3.95 -19.79
N GLU A 206 -3.51 -4.58 -19.30
CA GLU A 206 -3.48 -5.97 -18.85
C GLU A 206 -4.72 -6.73 -19.30
N GLU A 207 -4.59 -8.05 -19.35
CA GLU A 207 -5.73 -8.94 -19.62
C GLU A 207 -6.81 -8.77 -18.54
N TYR A 208 -8.07 -8.78 -18.94
CA TYR A 208 -9.18 -8.75 -18.01
C TYR A 208 -9.35 -10.09 -17.29
N LEU A 209 -9.24 -10.08 -16.00
CA LEU A 209 -9.47 -11.22 -15.14
C LEU A 209 -10.96 -11.31 -14.80
N ALA A 210 -11.65 -12.31 -15.32
CA ALA A 210 -13.13 -12.40 -15.25
C ALA A 210 -13.66 -13.19 -14.05
N GLY A 211 -12.78 -13.84 -13.29
CA GLY A 211 -13.15 -14.73 -12.19
C GLY A 211 -13.28 -14.03 -10.84
N GLU A 212 -13.19 -14.82 -9.79
CA GLU A 212 -13.23 -14.39 -8.40
C GLU A 212 -12.08 -13.44 -8.06
N GLU A 213 -12.38 -12.36 -7.37
CA GLU A 213 -11.40 -11.42 -6.84
C GLU A 213 -11.16 -11.66 -5.35
N ALA A 214 -9.90 -11.64 -4.96
CA ALA A 214 -9.49 -11.68 -3.57
C ALA A 214 -8.36 -10.68 -3.33
N THR A 215 -8.11 -10.39 -2.07
CA THR A 215 -6.96 -9.59 -1.65
C THR A 215 -6.19 -10.34 -0.58
N ILE A 216 -4.87 -10.25 -0.63
CA ILE A 216 -3.96 -10.95 0.27
C ILE A 216 -3.07 -9.93 0.97
N THR A 217 -3.20 -9.85 2.29
CA THR A 217 -2.27 -9.08 3.12
C THR A 217 -1.02 -9.90 3.39
N VAL A 218 0.14 -9.35 3.06
CA VAL A 218 1.44 -9.96 3.37
C VAL A 218 2.14 -9.14 4.44
N MET A 219 2.50 -9.79 5.54
CA MET A 219 3.25 -9.20 6.63
C MET A 219 4.75 -9.29 6.37
N PRO A 220 5.52 -8.27 6.78
CA PRO A 220 6.98 -8.31 6.69
C PRO A 220 7.58 -9.29 7.70
N PRO A 221 8.87 -9.65 7.53
CA PRO A 221 9.60 -10.44 8.51
C PRO A 221 9.58 -9.83 9.91
N SER A 222 9.52 -10.67 10.91
CA SER A 222 9.61 -10.30 12.32
C SER A 222 10.56 -11.25 13.07
N PRO A 223 10.96 -10.96 14.32
CA PRO A 223 11.75 -11.91 15.12
C PRO A 223 11.06 -13.25 15.33
N GLU A 224 9.74 -13.29 15.34
CA GLU A 224 8.92 -14.50 15.51
C GLU A 224 8.73 -15.26 14.20
N ARG A 225 8.74 -14.53 13.06
CA ARG A 225 8.61 -15.08 11.71
C ARG A 225 9.62 -14.37 10.79
N PRO A 226 10.77 -14.99 10.50
CA PRO A 226 11.87 -14.35 9.77
C PRO A 226 11.60 -14.16 8.26
N GLU A 227 10.54 -14.77 7.73
CA GLU A 227 10.12 -14.64 6.34
C GLU A 227 8.84 -13.81 6.21
N HIS A 228 8.62 -13.26 4.99
CA HIS A 228 7.32 -12.68 4.66
C HIS A 228 6.24 -13.76 4.72
N TRP A 229 5.07 -13.42 5.22
CA TRP A 229 3.98 -14.37 5.34
C TRP A 229 2.63 -13.71 5.09
N SER A 230 1.72 -14.43 4.46
CA SER A 230 0.38 -13.96 4.12
C SER A 230 -0.63 -14.32 5.20
N MET A 231 -1.57 -13.42 5.43
CA MET A 231 -2.81 -13.68 6.15
C MET A 231 -3.80 -14.41 5.24
N LEU A 232 -4.92 -14.88 5.80
CA LEU A 232 -6.00 -15.48 5.02
C LEU A 232 -6.52 -14.50 3.97
N PRO A 233 -6.83 -14.97 2.76
CA PRO A 233 -7.39 -14.13 1.71
C PRO A 233 -8.75 -13.56 2.11
N VAL A 234 -9.05 -12.38 1.62
CA VAL A 234 -10.36 -11.74 1.74
C VAL A 234 -10.94 -11.61 0.34
N THR A 235 -12.02 -12.34 0.05
CA THR A 235 -12.72 -12.25 -1.24
C THR A 235 -13.51 -10.97 -1.33
N ARG A 236 -13.69 -10.50 -2.56
CA ARG A 236 -14.47 -9.32 -2.89
C ARG A 236 -15.58 -9.69 -3.87
N PHE A 237 -16.73 -9.12 -3.68
CA PHE A 237 -17.94 -9.41 -4.46
C PHE A 237 -18.75 -8.13 -4.71
N ASN A 238 -19.89 -8.23 -5.41
CA ASN A 238 -20.74 -7.11 -5.80
C ASN A 238 -19.99 -6.05 -6.64
N HIS A 239 -19.24 -6.53 -7.65
CA HIS A 239 -18.54 -5.66 -8.57
C HIS A 239 -19.55 -4.92 -9.46
N ALA A 240 -19.43 -3.59 -9.55
CA ALA A 240 -20.11 -2.81 -10.56
C ALA A 240 -19.28 -2.84 -11.85
N ASP A 241 -19.92 -3.08 -12.99
CA ASP A 241 -19.27 -3.12 -14.31
C ASP A 241 -18.04 -4.06 -14.40
N GLY A 242 -18.03 -5.13 -13.60
CA GLY A 242 -16.95 -6.12 -13.59
C GLY A 242 -15.67 -5.67 -12.89
N ILE A 243 -15.62 -4.46 -12.38
CA ILE A 243 -14.51 -3.89 -11.60
C ILE A 243 -15.03 -3.59 -10.20
N ALA A 244 -14.25 -3.93 -9.16
CA ALA A 244 -14.64 -3.58 -7.81
C ALA A 244 -14.59 -2.06 -7.63
N PRO A 245 -15.72 -1.40 -7.38
CA PRO A 245 -15.70 0.02 -7.10
C PRO A 245 -15.16 0.21 -5.68
N TYR A 246 -13.94 0.64 -5.54
CA TYR A 246 -13.48 1.21 -4.29
C TYR A 246 -13.42 2.73 -4.46
N ASN A 247 -14.57 3.37 -4.31
CA ASN A 247 -14.68 4.83 -4.33
C ASN A 247 -14.73 5.45 -2.93
N GLY A 248 -14.51 4.64 -1.88
CA GLY A 248 -14.55 5.10 -0.49
C GLY A 248 -15.96 5.33 0.07
N SER A 249 -17.01 5.08 -0.71
CA SER A 249 -18.41 5.32 -0.29
C SER A 249 -19.12 4.05 0.21
N VAL A 250 -18.56 2.87 -0.03
CA VAL A 250 -19.13 1.60 0.45
C VAL A 250 -18.22 1.01 1.53
N ALA A 251 -18.80 0.66 2.69
CA ALA A 251 -18.07 -0.06 3.72
C ALA A 251 -17.53 -1.39 3.16
N VAL A 252 -16.25 -1.69 3.39
CA VAL A 252 -15.63 -2.93 2.86
C VAL A 252 -16.33 -4.20 3.37
N THR A 253 -16.96 -4.14 4.54
CA THR A 253 -17.78 -5.22 5.11
C THR A 253 -19.02 -5.58 4.28
N ALA A 254 -19.50 -4.66 3.43
CA ALA A 254 -20.66 -4.88 2.58
C ALA A 254 -20.33 -5.64 1.27
N ASN A 255 -19.06 -5.68 0.89
CA ASN A 255 -18.63 -6.29 -0.39
C ASN A 255 -17.40 -7.19 -0.24
N SER A 256 -17.06 -7.59 0.98
CA SER A 256 -15.87 -8.39 1.24
C SER A 256 -16.08 -9.32 2.43
N ARG A 257 -15.50 -10.51 2.37
CA ARG A 257 -15.46 -11.46 3.49
C ARG A 257 -14.17 -12.28 3.46
N VAL A 258 -13.77 -12.79 4.59
CA VAL A 258 -12.66 -13.73 4.65
C VAL A 258 -13.04 -15.05 3.98
N VAL A 259 -12.09 -15.66 3.29
CA VAL A 259 -12.23 -17.00 2.71
C VAL A 259 -12.45 -18.02 3.81
N THR A 260 -13.42 -18.90 3.62
CA THR A 260 -13.74 -19.97 4.59
C THR A 260 -12.71 -21.09 4.56
N ASN A 261 -12.65 -21.90 5.62
CA ASN A 261 -11.78 -23.08 5.67
C ASN A 261 -12.08 -24.09 4.55
N GLU A 262 -13.33 -24.16 4.09
CA GLU A 262 -13.72 -25.03 2.99
C GLU A 262 -13.18 -24.52 1.65
N GLU A 263 -13.31 -23.23 1.40
CA GLU A 263 -12.75 -22.59 0.20
C GLU A 263 -11.23 -22.65 0.16
N MET A 264 -10.56 -22.57 1.31
CA MET A 264 -9.11 -22.72 1.43
C MET A 264 -8.59 -24.12 1.04
N LYS A 265 -9.46 -25.10 0.84
CA LYS A 265 -9.07 -26.41 0.29
C LYS A 265 -8.77 -26.36 -1.21
N ASP A 266 -9.21 -25.29 -1.90
CA ASP A 266 -8.80 -25.06 -3.29
C ASP A 266 -7.31 -24.69 -3.31
N PRO A 267 -6.45 -25.51 -3.97
CA PRO A 267 -5.00 -25.29 -3.98
C PRO A 267 -4.59 -23.96 -4.63
N ALA A 268 -5.46 -23.34 -5.43
CA ALA A 268 -5.20 -22.05 -6.04
C ALA A 268 -5.00 -20.92 -4.99
N TYR A 269 -5.65 -21.01 -3.83
CA TYR A 269 -5.41 -20.06 -2.73
C TYR A 269 -4.03 -20.22 -2.12
N GLY A 270 -3.61 -21.46 -1.82
CA GLY A 270 -2.27 -21.74 -1.30
C GLY A 270 -1.19 -21.22 -2.25
N LYS A 271 -1.33 -21.52 -3.54
CA LYS A 271 -0.39 -21.08 -4.57
C LYS A 271 -0.28 -19.55 -4.65
N VAL A 272 -1.39 -18.83 -4.73
CA VAL A 272 -1.36 -17.37 -4.86
C VAL A 272 -0.86 -16.69 -3.59
N MET A 273 -1.11 -17.26 -2.41
CA MET A 273 -0.54 -16.77 -1.15
C MET A 273 0.99 -16.86 -1.15
N GLU A 274 1.58 -17.97 -1.63
CA GLU A 274 3.02 -18.14 -1.78
C GLU A 274 3.61 -17.18 -2.83
N GLU A 275 2.91 -16.96 -3.94
CA GLU A 275 3.30 -15.97 -4.95
C GLU A 275 3.31 -14.55 -4.36
N CYS A 276 2.31 -14.16 -3.59
CA CYS A 276 2.26 -12.88 -2.90
C CYS A 276 3.40 -12.70 -1.88
N GLN A 277 3.75 -13.76 -1.14
CA GLN A 277 4.92 -13.73 -0.23
C GLN A 277 6.23 -13.57 -1.01
N SER A 278 6.36 -14.23 -2.15
CA SER A 278 7.52 -14.14 -3.02
C SER A 278 7.66 -12.73 -3.60
N VAL A 279 6.56 -12.10 -4.00
CA VAL A 279 6.54 -10.68 -4.44
C VAL A 279 6.96 -9.76 -3.32
N ALA A 280 6.41 -9.91 -2.11
CA ALA A 280 6.78 -9.11 -0.95
C ALA A 280 8.28 -9.22 -0.63
N LYS A 281 8.85 -10.42 -0.76
CA LYS A 281 10.28 -10.68 -0.59
C LYS A 281 11.10 -10.04 -1.71
N LEU A 282 10.66 -10.14 -2.96
CA LEU A 282 11.34 -9.58 -4.13
C LEU A 282 11.48 -8.05 -4.04
N ILE A 283 10.42 -7.37 -3.60
CA ILE A 283 10.41 -5.92 -3.45
C ILE A 283 10.99 -5.46 -2.11
N GLY A 284 11.39 -6.38 -1.23
CA GLY A 284 11.95 -6.06 0.08
C GLY A 284 10.96 -5.32 0.99
N ALA A 285 9.69 -5.73 1.00
CA ALA A 285 8.66 -5.06 1.78
C ALA A 285 9.01 -5.10 3.29
N THR A 286 9.13 -3.92 3.90
CA THR A 286 9.47 -3.75 5.32
C THR A 286 8.24 -3.40 6.18
N ALA A 287 7.10 -3.19 5.57
CA ALA A 287 5.81 -2.96 6.19
C ALA A 287 4.75 -3.87 5.52
N PRO A 288 3.57 -4.05 6.11
CA PRO A 288 2.51 -4.81 5.47
C PRO A 288 2.16 -4.24 4.10
N ILE A 289 2.01 -5.12 3.14
CA ILE A 289 1.48 -4.80 1.82
C ILE A 289 0.19 -5.58 1.58
N ARG A 290 -0.61 -5.12 0.65
CA ARG A 290 -1.80 -5.83 0.20
C ARG A 290 -1.73 -6.02 -1.30
N ILE A 291 -1.89 -7.26 -1.73
CA ILE A 291 -1.86 -7.61 -3.15
C ILE A 291 -3.26 -8.05 -3.54
N ASP A 292 -3.82 -7.38 -4.55
CA ASP A 292 -5.12 -7.71 -5.09
C ASP A 292 -4.91 -8.72 -6.24
N VAL A 293 -5.67 -9.81 -6.16
CA VAL A 293 -5.53 -10.97 -7.04
C VAL A 293 -6.90 -11.35 -7.61
N ARG A 294 -6.93 -11.88 -8.83
CA ARG A 294 -8.19 -12.27 -9.46
C ARG A 294 -7.98 -13.50 -10.34
N ARG A 295 -8.97 -14.37 -10.40
CA ARG A 295 -8.93 -15.55 -11.28
C ARG A 295 -9.13 -15.13 -12.74
N PHE A 296 -8.45 -15.80 -13.66
CA PHE A 296 -8.71 -15.60 -15.09
C PHE A 296 -10.17 -15.88 -15.45
N ARG A 297 -10.74 -16.93 -14.85
CA ARG A 297 -12.14 -17.38 -14.96
C ARG A 297 -12.54 -18.19 -13.74
N ALA A 298 -13.80 -18.51 -13.60
CA ALA A 298 -14.27 -19.34 -12.50
C ALA A 298 -13.48 -20.65 -12.40
N GLY A 299 -12.99 -20.98 -11.20
CA GLY A 299 -12.23 -22.19 -10.90
C GLY A 299 -10.80 -22.26 -11.46
N SER A 300 -10.30 -21.20 -12.13
CA SER A 300 -8.93 -21.14 -12.61
C SER A 300 -7.97 -20.65 -11.51
N GLU A 301 -6.68 -20.59 -11.84
CA GLU A 301 -5.66 -19.96 -11.00
C GLU A 301 -5.92 -18.45 -10.87
N PHE A 302 -5.35 -17.87 -9.83
CA PHE A 302 -5.31 -16.42 -9.62
C PHE A 302 -4.12 -15.80 -10.37
N ALA A 303 -4.30 -14.56 -10.82
CA ALA A 303 -3.22 -13.67 -11.25
C ALA A 303 -3.20 -12.43 -10.34
N LEU A 304 -2.01 -11.90 -10.09
CA LEU A 304 -1.81 -10.67 -9.35
C LEU A 304 -2.03 -9.47 -10.30
N PHE A 305 -2.80 -8.46 -9.87
CA PHE A 305 -3.08 -7.31 -10.74
C PHE A 305 -2.87 -5.95 -10.07
N ASP A 306 -2.75 -5.89 -8.73
CA ASP A 306 -2.45 -4.63 -8.04
C ASP A 306 -1.68 -4.87 -6.74
N ILE A 307 -0.62 -4.09 -6.53
CA ILE A 307 0.22 -4.16 -5.34
C ILE A 307 0.09 -2.86 -4.55
N ASN A 308 -0.62 -2.94 -3.43
CA ASN A 308 -0.84 -1.80 -2.54
C ASN A 308 0.24 -1.76 -1.46
N MET A 309 1.26 -0.92 -1.66
CA MET A 309 2.36 -0.75 -0.70
C MET A 309 1.94 0.01 0.58
N LYS A 310 0.80 0.69 0.55
CA LYS A 310 0.18 1.33 1.71
C LYS A 310 -1.28 0.87 1.81
N PRO A 311 -1.55 -0.30 2.42
CA PRO A 311 -2.91 -0.75 2.66
C PRO A 311 -3.69 0.24 3.52
N ASN A 312 -5.00 0.34 3.29
CA ASN A 312 -5.88 1.04 4.21
C ASN A 312 -5.88 0.32 5.57
N MET A 313 -5.70 1.08 6.65
CA MET A 313 -5.66 0.59 8.01
C MET A 313 -6.85 1.10 8.85
N THR A 314 -7.99 1.40 8.22
CA THR A 314 -9.22 1.68 8.94
C THR A 314 -9.65 0.47 9.76
N GLY A 315 -10.13 0.71 10.98
CA GLY A 315 -10.59 -0.35 11.87
C GLY A 315 -11.39 0.20 13.04
N PRO A 316 -11.90 -0.66 13.92
CA PRO A 316 -12.71 -0.30 15.09
C PRO A 316 -11.81 0.32 16.18
N GLY A 317 -11.20 1.46 15.87
CA GLY A 317 -10.17 2.09 16.71
C GLY A 317 -10.73 2.92 17.86
N ARG A 318 -11.86 3.57 17.65
CA ARG A 318 -12.43 4.53 18.58
C ARG A 318 -13.92 4.24 18.84
N PRO A 319 -14.48 4.70 19.97
CA PRO A 319 -15.92 4.65 20.19
C PRO A 319 -16.71 5.28 19.02
N GLY A 320 -17.78 4.62 18.60
CA GLY A 320 -18.61 5.02 17.45
C GLY A 320 -18.03 4.62 16.09
N ARG A 321 -16.96 3.82 16.06
CA ARG A 321 -16.37 3.28 14.82
C ARG A 321 -16.23 1.75 14.86
N GLU A 322 -17.04 1.10 15.64
CA GLU A 322 -17.01 -0.35 15.85
C GLU A 322 -17.32 -1.15 14.58
N ASP A 323 -18.06 -0.53 13.66
CA ASP A 323 -18.44 -1.09 12.35
C ASP A 323 -17.37 -0.90 11.28
N GLN A 324 -16.29 -0.14 11.58
CA GLN A 324 -15.26 0.16 10.61
C GLN A 324 -14.28 -1.01 10.47
N ALA A 325 -13.92 -1.33 9.22
CA ALA A 325 -12.92 -2.34 8.91
C ALA A 325 -12.12 -1.95 7.67
N SER A 326 -10.94 -2.52 7.54
CA SER A 326 -10.18 -2.62 6.29
C SER A 326 -10.01 -4.10 5.94
N LEU A 327 -9.68 -4.38 4.68
CA LEU A 327 -9.40 -5.74 4.24
C LEU A 327 -8.28 -6.39 5.07
N THR A 328 -7.26 -5.61 5.43
CA THR A 328 -6.17 -6.06 6.33
C THR A 328 -6.68 -6.37 7.74
N ALA A 329 -7.56 -5.52 8.30
CA ALA A 329 -8.14 -5.76 9.62
C ALA A 329 -9.04 -7.00 9.63
N MET A 330 -9.81 -7.25 8.55
CA MET A 330 -10.62 -8.45 8.39
C MET A 330 -9.75 -9.72 8.36
N ALA A 331 -8.66 -9.70 7.58
CA ALA A 331 -7.71 -10.82 7.51
C ALA A 331 -7.02 -11.08 8.86
N ALA A 332 -6.68 -10.03 9.61
CA ALA A 332 -6.09 -10.12 10.95
C ALA A 332 -7.08 -10.73 11.95
N ALA A 333 -8.33 -10.29 11.94
CA ALA A 333 -9.38 -10.83 12.82
C ALA A 333 -9.59 -12.34 12.58
N ALA A 334 -9.50 -12.81 11.34
CA ALA A 334 -9.65 -14.22 10.99
C ALA A 334 -8.54 -15.13 11.56
N ILE A 335 -7.37 -14.57 11.88
CA ILE A 335 -6.28 -15.29 12.55
C ILE A 335 -6.22 -15.01 14.06
N GLY A 336 -7.28 -14.43 14.62
CA GLY A 336 -7.42 -14.16 16.04
C GLY A 336 -6.73 -12.88 16.54
N TRP A 337 -6.31 -11.99 15.63
CA TRP A 337 -5.75 -10.68 16.02
C TRP A 337 -6.85 -9.62 16.05
N ASP A 338 -7.05 -9.00 17.20
CA ASP A 338 -7.83 -7.78 17.27
C ASP A 338 -7.09 -6.63 16.55
N TYR A 339 -7.79 -5.53 16.30
CA TYR A 339 -7.23 -4.39 15.59
C TYR A 339 -5.99 -3.81 16.29
N GLY A 340 -5.99 -3.77 17.62
CA GLY A 340 -4.84 -3.29 18.40
C GLY A 340 -3.62 -4.20 18.26
N THR A 341 -3.82 -5.53 18.27
CA THR A 341 -2.75 -6.51 18.04
C THR A 341 -2.16 -6.34 16.65
N LEU A 342 -3.00 -6.18 15.62
CA LEU A 342 -2.55 -5.90 14.26
C LEU A 342 -1.62 -4.66 14.23
N LEU A 343 -2.06 -3.55 14.83
CA LEU A 343 -1.27 -2.31 14.85
C LEU A 343 0.05 -2.46 15.61
N GLN A 344 0.07 -3.19 16.73
CA GLN A 344 1.30 -3.48 17.48
C GLN A 344 2.29 -4.32 16.64
N LYS A 345 1.81 -5.34 15.92
CA LYS A 345 2.64 -6.16 15.03
C LYS A 345 3.20 -5.34 13.87
N ILE A 346 2.43 -4.41 13.30
CA ILE A 346 2.90 -3.48 12.28
C ILE A 346 3.95 -2.53 12.86
N LEU A 347 3.70 -1.95 14.03
CA LEU A 347 4.68 -1.07 14.68
C LEU A 347 6.01 -1.78 14.95
N ALA A 348 5.97 -3.06 15.32
CA ALA A 348 7.18 -3.86 15.55
C ALA A 348 8.02 -4.07 14.28
N SER A 349 7.48 -3.83 13.08
CA SER A 349 8.22 -3.88 11.81
C SER A 349 8.92 -2.56 11.46
N ALA A 350 8.82 -1.52 12.30
CA ALA A 350 9.41 -0.22 12.03
C ALA A 350 10.91 -0.31 11.77
N GLN A 351 11.39 0.41 10.75
CA GLN A 351 12.78 0.52 10.38
C GLN A 351 13.33 1.91 10.74
N ARG A 352 14.63 2.06 10.84
CA ARG A 352 15.24 3.39 11.00
C ARG A 352 14.96 4.27 9.79
N LEU A 353 14.69 5.54 10.02
CA LEU A 353 14.43 6.49 8.93
C LEU A 353 15.64 6.58 7.98
N SER A 354 16.88 6.42 8.49
CA SER A 354 18.09 6.39 7.65
C SER A 354 17.99 5.30 6.57
N ALA A 355 17.57 4.09 6.93
CA ALA A 355 17.42 2.99 5.95
C ALA A 355 16.40 3.32 4.85
N PHE A 356 15.34 4.06 5.21
CA PHE A 356 14.36 4.56 4.24
C PHE A 356 14.94 5.66 3.34
N ARG A 357 15.68 6.60 3.89
CA ARG A 357 16.29 7.71 3.13
C ARG A 357 17.42 7.26 2.21
N ASP A 358 18.15 6.21 2.59
CA ASP A 358 19.24 5.63 1.81
C ASP A 358 18.72 4.73 0.66
N TYR A 359 17.42 4.35 0.71
CA TYR A 359 16.82 3.57 -0.37
C TYR A 359 16.81 4.38 -1.67
N ARG A 360 17.26 3.74 -2.73
CA ARG A 360 17.17 4.25 -4.10
C ARG A 360 16.32 3.30 -4.91
N SER A 361 15.28 3.83 -5.55
CA SER A 361 14.49 3.05 -6.51
C SER A 361 15.42 2.53 -7.60
N PRO A 362 15.34 1.25 -7.97
CA PRO A 362 16.10 0.71 -9.10
C PRO A 362 15.61 1.20 -10.46
N PHE A 363 14.52 2.01 -10.49
CA PHE A 363 13.87 2.52 -11.71
C PHE A 363 13.77 4.04 -11.70
#